data_50e4190bfe099b5f11a1363e38a4d025
#
_entry.id   50e4190bfe099b5f11a1363e38a4d025
#
_cell.length_a   1.000
_cell.length_b   1.000
_cell.length_c   1.000
_cell.angle_alpha   90.00
_cell.angle_beta   90.00
_cell.angle_gamma   90.00
#
_symmetry.space_group_name_H-M   'P 1'
#
loop_
_entity.id
_entity.type
_entity.pdbx_description
1 polymer ?
#
loop_
_entity_poly.entity_id
_entity_poly.type
_entity_poly.pdbx_seq_one_letter_code
_entity_poly.pdbx_strand_id
1 'polypeptide(L)'
;NSGGQGFAVEDEEILEAIQLLAQHEGILCEPAGGTTLAATVKLIDNGGVKTSETIVVGLTGNAYKSIEVFKGRSAVSARLRPNLGVFKNWYENGSGC
;
A
#
# COMPACT_ATOMS: atom_id res chain seq x y z
N ASN A 1 2.54 -30.91 -1.89
CA ASN A 1 1.31 -31.44 -1.34
C ASN A 1 0.92 -30.81 0.02
N SER A 2 1.04 -29.49 0.10
CA SER A 2 0.79 -28.73 1.32
C SER A 2 -0.68 -28.28 1.49
N GLY A 3 -1.53 -28.47 0.46
CA GLY A 3 -2.86 -27.88 0.41
C GLY A 3 -2.89 -26.39 0.09
N GLY A 4 -1.73 -25.83 -0.26
CA GLY A 4 -1.62 -24.42 -0.63
C GLY A 4 -2.17 -24.14 -2.03
N GLN A 5 -2.37 -22.86 -2.32
CA GLN A 5 -2.87 -22.36 -3.59
C GLN A 5 -1.96 -21.26 -4.13
N GLY A 6 -1.89 -21.14 -5.45
CA GLY A 6 -1.23 -20.05 -6.12
C GLY A 6 -2.25 -19.10 -6.75
N PHE A 7 -1.92 -17.81 -6.78
CA PHE A 7 -2.74 -16.78 -7.41
C PHE A 7 -1.88 -15.93 -8.33
N ALA A 8 -2.45 -15.57 -9.47
CA ALA A 8 -1.89 -14.53 -10.33
C ALA A 8 -2.63 -13.22 -10.09
N VAL A 9 -1.88 -12.13 -10.06
CA VAL A 9 -2.42 -10.79 -9.89
C VAL A 9 -1.86 -9.86 -10.96
N GLU A 10 -2.64 -8.88 -11.36
CA GLU A 10 -2.24 -7.86 -12.32
C GLU A 10 -1.44 -6.75 -11.63
N ASP A 11 -0.62 -6.03 -12.40
CA ASP A 11 0.21 -4.93 -11.86
C ASP A 11 -0.64 -3.86 -11.18
N GLU A 12 -1.81 -3.55 -11.73
CA GLU A 12 -2.72 -2.58 -11.14
C GLU A 12 -3.26 -3.05 -9.78
N GLU A 13 -3.59 -4.32 -9.66
CA GLU A 13 -4.03 -4.91 -8.39
C GLU A 13 -2.94 -4.85 -7.31
N ILE A 14 -1.68 -5.01 -7.72
CA ILE A 14 -0.53 -4.87 -6.82
C ILE A 14 -0.43 -3.45 -6.29
N LEU A 15 -0.53 -2.45 -7.17
CA LEU A 15 -0.45 -1.04 -6.78
C LEU A 15 -1.63 -0.63 -5.89
N GLU A 16 -2.82 -1.09 -6.19
CA GLU A 16 -4.01 -0.87 -5.34
C GLU A 16 -3.82 -1.48 -3.95
N ALA A 17 -3.26 -2.69 -3.85
CA ALA A 17 -2.99 -3.34 -2.58
C ALA A 17 -1.96 -2.57 -1.75
N ILE A 18 -0.90 -2.04 -2.38
CA ILE A 18 0.09 -1.20 -1.71
C ILE A 18 -0.56 0.08 -1.16
N GLN A 19 -1.41 0.72 -1.96
CA GLN A 19 -2.13 1.92 -1.52
C GLN A 19 -3.09 1.62 -0.37
N LEU A 20 -3.82 0.51 -0.45
CA LEU A 20 -4.74 0.08 0.60
C LEU A 20 -4.00 -0.09 1.94
N LEU A 21 -2.86 -0.75 1.92
CA LEU A 21 -2.04 -0.97 3.11
C LEU A 21 -1.50 0.34 3.69
N ALA A 22 -1.02 1.24 2.82
CA ALA A 22 -0.51 2.52 3.25
C ALA A 22 -1.61 3.40 3.88
N GLN A 23 -2.81 3.40 3.30
CA GLN A 23 -3.93 4.20 3.79
C GLN A 23 -4.49 3.68 5.13
N HIS A 24 -4.57 2.37 5.30
CA HIS A 24 -5.21 1.77 6.48
C HIS A 24 -4.26 1.46 7.62
N GLU A 25 -3.01 1.12 7.31
CA GLU A 25 -2.04 0.67 8.31
C GLU A 25 -0.78 1.56 8.38
N GLY A 26 -0.64 2.53 7.49
CA GLY A 26 0.56 3.37 7.43
C GLY A 26 1.82 2.62 7.03
N ILE A 27 1.69 1.47 6.39
CA ILE A 27 2.81 0.65 5.94
C ILE A 27 2.96 0.79 4.43
N LEU A 28 4.15 1.16 3.97
CA LEU A 28 4.47 1.28 2.56
C LEU A 28 5.42 0.13 2.15
N CYS A 29 4.85 -0.93 1.60
CA CYS A 29 5.61 -2.11 1.20
C CYS A 29 6.09 -2.02 -0.25
N GLU A 30 7.08 -2.85 -0.59
CA GLU A 30 7.54 -3.04 -1.97
C GLU A 30 6.52 -3.84 -2.79
N PRO A 31 6.64 -3.88 -4.16
CA PRO A 31 5.69 -4.60 -5.01
C PRO A 31 5.51 -6.08 -4.67
N ALA A 32 6.56 -6.77 -4.20
CA ALA A 32 6.45 -8.17 -3.75
C ALA A 32 5.45 -8.32 -2.60
N GLY A 33 5.47 -7.40 -1.62
CA GLY A 33 4.48 -7.37 -0.55
C GLY A 33 3.08 -7.03 -1.05
N GLY A 34 2.99 -6.11 -2.00
CA GLY A 34 1.73 -5.78 -2.68
C GLY A 34 1.14 -6.97 -3.42
N THR A 35 1.96 -7.76 -4.08
CA THR A 35 1.55 -9.01 -4.74
C THR A 35 0.95 -9.99 -3.73
N THR A 36 1.59 -10.17 -2.60
CA THR A 36 1.11 -11.04 -1.52
C THR A 36 -0.23 -10.56 -0.98
N LEU A 37 -0.37 -9.27 -0.74
CA LEU A 37 -1.62 -8.70 -0.25
C LEU A 37 -2.74 -8.78 -1.29
N ALA A 38 -2.45 -8.49 -2.56
CA ALA A 38 -3.42 -8.60 -3.65
C ALA A 38 -3.92 -10.04 -3.81
N ALA A 39 -3.02 -11.02 -3.74
CA ALA A 39 -3.38 -12.42 -3.76
C ALA A 39 -4.26 -12.80 -2.56
N THR A 40 -3.97 -12.27 -1.39
CA THR A 40 -4.77 -12.47 -0.16
C THR A 40 -6.19 -11.93 -0.34
N VAL A 41 -6.34 -10.74 -0.90
CA VAL A 41 -7.65 -10.14 -1.21
C VAL A 41 -8.44 -11.05 -2.17
N LYS A 42 -7.81 -11.53 -3.22
CA LYS A 42 -8.44 -12.48 -4.15
C LYS A 42 -8.90 -13.76 -3.46
N LEU A 43 -8.07 -14.31 -2.59
CA LEU A 43 -8.40 -15.51 -1.83
C LEU A 43 -9.62 -15.30 -0.94
N ILE A 44 -9.70 -14.17 -0.26
CA ILE A 44 -10.84 -13.78 0.57
C ILE A 44 -12.10 -13.60 -0.28
N ASP A 45 -12.01 -12.86 -1.37
CA ASP A 45 -13.14 -12.58 -2.26
C ASP A 45 -13.71 -13.85 -2.91
N ASN A 46 -12.85 -14.83 -3.15
CA ASN A 46 -13.25 -16.12 -3.70
C ASN A 46 -13.79 -17.11 -2.65
N GLY A 47 -13.91 -16.68 -1.39
CA GLY A 47 -14.40 -17.53 -0.32
C GLY A 47 -13.42 -18.61 0.13
N GLY A 48 -12.13 -18.46 -0.19
CA GLY A 48 -11.09 -19.43 0.16
C GLY A 48 -10.65 -19.42 1.62
N VAL A 49 -11.17 -18.48 2.40
CA VAL A 49 -10.86 -18.32 3.83
C VAL A 49 -12.14 -18.19 4.61
N LYS A 50 -12.22 -18.89 5.73
CA LYS A 50 -13.34 -18.78 6.66
C LYS A 50 -13.18 -17.55 7.55
N THR A 51 -14.30 -16.97 7.98
CA THR A 51 -14.28 -15.79 8.88
C THR A 51 -13.63 -16.07 10.23
N SER A 52 -13.55 -17.33 10.62
CA SER A 52 -12.91 -17.76 11.87
C SER A 52 -11.39 -17.95 11.75
N GLU A 53 -10.85 -17.89 10.54
CA GLU A 53 -9.42 -18.11 10.31
C GLU A 53 -8.64 -16.81 10.48
N THR A 54 -7.41 -16.93 10.96
CA THR A 54 -6.44 -15.83 11.04
C THR A 54 -5.52 -15.89 9.83
N ILE A 55 -5.34 -14.76 9.15
CA ILE A 55 -4.46 -14.65 8.00
C ILE A 55 -3.19 -13.92 8.42
N VAL A 56 -2.04 -14.49 8.07
CA VAL A 56 -0.73 -13.85 8.24
C VAL A 56 -0.17 -13.50 6.86
N VAL A 57 0.10 -12.23 6.63
CA VAL A 57 0.69 -11.71 5.39
C VAL A 57 2.13 -11.32 5.65
N GLY A 58 3.08 -11.95 4.96
CA GLY A 58 4.50 -11.63 5.07
C GLY A 58 4.87 -10.43 4.19
N LEU A 59 5.24 -9.31 4.80
CA LEU A 59 5.72 -8.11 4.12
C LEU A 59 7.23 -8.01 4.36
N THR A 60 8.02 -8.30 3.36
CA THR A 60 9.46 -8.51 3.51
C THR A 60 10.33 -7.34 3.07
N GLY A 61 9.77 -6.33 2.43
CA GLY A 61 10.51 -5.19 1.95
C GLY A 61 9.72 -3.90 1.97
N ASN A 62 10.46 -2.79 1.88
CA ASN A 62 9.92 -1.45 1.87
C ASN A 62 9.87 -0.88 0.45
N ALA A 63 8.92 0.00 0.16
CA ALA A 63 8.71 0.62 -1.15
C ALA A 63 9.91 1.47 -1.63
N TYR A 64 10.75 1.95 -0.74
CA TYR A 64 11.93 2.73 -1.12
C TYR A 64 12.91 1.96 -2.02
N LYS A 65 12.87 0.64 -2.02
CA LYS A 65 13.66 -0.18 -2.95
C LYS A 65 13.23 -0.05 -4.41
N SER A 66 11.98 0.30 -4.65
CA SER A 66 11.37 0.35 -5.98
C SER A 66 10.48 1.58 -6.13
N ILE A 67 11.00 2.73 -5.72
CA ILE A 67 10.23 3.97 -5.67
C ILE A 67 9.71 4.42 -7.06
N GLU A 68 10.36 3.97 -8.14
CA GLU A 68 9.97 4.30 -9.50
C GLU A 68 8.55 3.85 -9.85
N VAL A 69 8.07 2.77 -9.25
CA VAL A 69 6.70 2.26 -9.52
C VAL A 69 5.61 3.22 -9.04
N PHE A 70 5.98 4.16 -8.17
CA PHE A 70 5.05 5.17 -7.64
C PHE A 70 5.11 6.51 -8.37
N LYS A 71 5.95 6.64 -9.39
CA LYS A 71 6.02 7.87 -10.19
C LYS A 71 4.66 8.17 -10.81
N GLY A 72 4.21 9.41 -10.64
CA GLY A 72 2.90 9.86 -11.11
C GLY A 72 1.74 9.53 -10.18
N ARG A 73 1.94 8.66 -9.18
CA ARG A 73 0.92 8.31 -8.17
C ARG A 73 1.10 9.05 -6.85
N SER A 74 2.33 9.49 -6.58
CA SER A 74 2.64 10.31 -5.42
C SER A 74 3.44 11.52 -5.87
N ALA A 75 3.16 12.65 -5.27
CA ALA A 75 3.87 13.89 -5.52
C ALA A 75 4.14 14.61 -4.22
N VAL A 76 5.13 15.48 -4.24
CA VAL A 76 5.34 16.41 -3.14
C VAL A 76 4.14 17.36 -3.10
N SER A 77 3.40 17.35 -1.98
CA SER A 77 2.21 18.17 -1.80
C SER A 77 2.53 19.67 -1.83
N ALA A 78 3.67 20.04 -1.26
CA ALA A 78 4.16 21.41 -1.27
C ALA A 78 5.63 21.47 -0.97
N ARG A 79 6.29 22.53 -1.46
CA ARG A 79 7.65 22.90 -1.04
C ARG A 79 7.55 24.17 -0.25
N LEU A 80 7.87 24.08 1.03
CA LEU A 80 7.74 25.19 1.96
C LEU A 80 9.12 25.64 2.46
N ARG A 81 9.24 26.94 2.78
CA ARG A 81 10.41 27.43 3.50
C ARG A 81 10.41 26.80 4.90
N PRO A 82 11.58 26.51 5.50
CA PRO A 82 11.66 25.92 6.83
C PRO A 82 11.26 26.95 7.92
N ASN A 83 9.99 27.23 8.01
CA ASN A 83 9.40 28.17 8.94
C ASN A 83 8.05 27.64 9.43
N LEU A 84 7.86 27.58 10.73
CA LEU A 84 6.67 27.01 11.33
C LEU A 84 5.38 27.76 10.94
N GLY A 85 5.44 29.09 10.84
CA GLY A 85 4.29 29.89 10.44
C GLY A 85 3.84 29.56 9.00
N VAL A 86 4.80 29.42 8.09
CA VAL A 86 4.53 29.04 6.70
C VAL A 86 3.90 27.64 6.64
N PHE A 87 4.44 26.68 7.41
CA PHE A 87 3.89 25.34 7.48
C PHE A 87 2.47 25.32 8.04
N LYS A 88 2.22 26.00 9.15
CA LYS A 88 0.88 26.08 9.76
C LYS A 88 -0.14 26.65 8.79
N ASN A 89 0.21 27.76 8.14
CA ASN A 89 -0.68 28.40 7.18
C ASN A 89 -1.02 27.46 6.00
N TRP A 90 -0.02 26.76 5.46
CA TRP A 90 -0.25 25.77 4.41
C TRP A 90 -1.13 24.62 4.90
N TYR A 91 -0.83 24.07 6.07
CA TYR A 91 -1.55 22.92 6.63
C TYR A 91 -3.02 23.25 6.92
N GLU A 92 -3.30 24.42 7.48
CA GLU A 92 -4.64 24.84 7.86
C GLU A 92 -5.50 25.30 6.67
N ASN A 93 -4.88 25.92 5.66
CA ASN A 93 -5.60 26.62 4.59
C ASN A 93 -5.35 26.07 3.17
N GLY A 94 -4.33 25.26 2.98
CA GLY A 94 -3.91 24.86 1.65
C GLY A 94 -3.47 23.41 1.49
N SER A 95 -3.63 22.58 2.51
CA SER A 95 -3.14 21.21 2.47
C SER A 95 -3.86 20.32 1.47
N GLY A 96 -5.08 20.59 1.11
CA GLY A 96 -5.88 19.76 0.21
C GLY A 96 -6.20 18.37 0.75
N CYS A 97 -5.98 18.15 2.01
CA CYS A 97 -6.30 16.88 2.66
C CYS A 97 -7.75 16.81 3.06
#